data_cc4e7a94c1ac79773201fcaeb736ff13
#
_entry.id   cc4e7a94c1ac79773201fcaeb736ff13
#
_cell.length_a   1.000
_cell.length_b   1.000
_cell.length_c   1.000
_cell.angle_alpha   90.00
_cell.angle_beta   90.00
_cell.angle_gamma   90.00
#
_symmetry.space_group_name_H-M   'P 1'
#
loop_
_entity.id
_entity.type
_entity.pdbx_description
1 polymer ?
#
loop_
_entity_poly.entity_id
_entity_poly.type
_entity_poly.pdbx_seq_one_letter_code
_entity_poly.pdbx_strand_id
1 'polypeptide(L)'
;TLEFLLLLIKSEAFRFTDKSKRSLFWEAHYLLGHKEKIESTLSLFKSSKKSLKLPELISSEIEDAYDQLELFGFSLGHPFRLFTEWQGQESVSIKDWSKYLNNHIQVIGYVVTIKNNITKHRQQMQFGTFQEFSGDLFDTVHFPMTSNKNIIRRNGIYILKGIVKSDLGCFNLEVISAYSCARLPDPRYN
;
A
#
# COMPACT_ATOMS: atom_id res chain seq x y z
N THR A 1 -27.05 -2.96 -6.99
CA THR A 1 -27.43 -2.76 -5.56
C THR A 1 -26.55 -1.67 -4.95
N LEU A 2 -27.01 -1.04 -3.87
CA LEU A 2 -26.23 -0.03 -3.13
C LEU A 2 -24.86 -0.55 -2.72
N GLU A 3 -24.78 -1.76 -2.18
CA GLU A 3 -23.54 -2.39 -1.73
C GLU A 3 -22.46 -2.45 -2.81
N PHE A 4 -22.81 -2.88 -4.03
CA PHE A 4 -21.85 -2.89 -5.15
C PHE A 4 -21.39 -1.49 -5.52
N LEU A 5 -22.29 -0.50 -5.50
CA LEU A 5 -21.93 0.88 -5.77
C LEU A 5 -20.94 1.42 -4.71
N LEU A 6 -21.19 1.11 -3.43
CA LEU A 6 -20.28 1.50 -2.34
C LEU A 6 -18.90 0.85 -2.48
N LEU A 7 -18.82 -0.42 -2.90
CA LEU A 7 -17.54 -1.08 -3.19
C LEU A 7 -16.78 -0.39 -4.33
N LEU A 8 -17.49 -0.04 -5.41
CA LEU A 8 -16.90 0.70 -6.53
C LEU A 8 -16.43 2.09 -6.12
N ILE A 9 -17.14 2.78 -5.24
CA ILE A 9 -16.69 4.06 -4.70
C ILE A 9 -15.45 3.87 -3.81
N LYS A 10 -15.43 2.88 -2.92
CA LYS A 10 -14.26 2.55 -2.09
C LYS A 10 -13.03 2.22 -2.93
N SER A 11 -13.22 1.52 -4.05
CA SER A 11 -12.14 1.18 -4.99
C SER A 11 -11.66 2.35 -5.86
N GLU A 12 -12.23 3.54 -5.68
CA GLU A 12 -11.96 4.74 -6.48
C GLU A 12 -12.25 4.58 -7.98
N ALA A 13 -13.18 3.68 -8.35
CA ALA A 13 -13.57 3.49 -9.74
C ALA A 13 -14.22 4.74 -10.39
N PHE A 14 -14.65 5.71 -9.57
CA PHE A 14 -15.29 6.95 -10.01
C PHE A 14 -14.36 8.18 -10.00
N ARG A 15 -13.04 8.00 -10.05
CA ARG A 15 -12.06 9.11 -10.14
C ARG A 15 -12.35 10.08 -11.29
N PHE A 16 -12.90 9.58 -12.39
CA PHE A 16 -13.24 10.38 -13.58
C PHE A 16 -14.34 11.42 -13.33
N THR A 17 -15.03 11.36 -12.18
CA THR A 17 -16.10 12.32 -11.84
C THR A 17 -15.58 13.56 -11.12
N ASP A 18 -14.30 13.62 -10.76
CA ASP A 18 -13.66 14.67 -9.96
C ASP A 18 -14.37 14.98 -8.62
N LYS A 19 -15.26 14.08 -8.17
CA LYS A 19 -15.95 14.18 -6.89
C LYS A 19 -15.18 13.47 -5.79
N SER A 20 -15.23 14.02 -4.57
CA SER A 20 -14.66 13.32 -3.41
C SER A 20 -15.40 12.01 -3.12
N LYS A 21 -14.68 11.01 -2.64
CA LYS A 21 -15.25 9.70 -2.24
C LYS A 21 -16.43 9.87 -1.28
N ARG A 22 -16.31 10.76 -0.30
CA ARG A 22 -17.38 11.04 0.67
C ARG A 22 -18.64 11.62 0.00
N SER A 23 -18.48 12.51 -0.96
CA SER A 23 -19.62 13.04 -1.75
C SER A 23 -20.30 11.93 -2.54
N LEU A 24 -19.54 11.03 -3.16
CA LEU A 24 -20.07 9.89 -3.89
C LEU A 24 -20.83 8.92 -2.98
N PHE A 25 -20.34 8.67 -1.76
CA PHE A 25 -21.05 7.86 -0.75
C PHE A 25 -22.40 8.46 -0.40
N TRP A 26 -22.46 9.77 -0.15
CA TRP A 26 -23.70 10.47 0.13
C TRP A 26 -24.68 10.40 -1.05
N GLU A 27 -24.22 10.65 -2.28
CA GLU A 27 -25.04 10.53 -3.47
C GLU A 27 -25.58 9.11 -3.66
N ALA A 28 -24.75 8.09 -3.45
CA ALA A 28 -25.15 6.68 -3.54
C ALA A 28 -26.25 6.33 -2.54
N HIS A 29 -26.08 6.72 -1.29
CA HIS A 29 -27.09 6.52 -0.25
C HIS A 29 -28.37 7.29 -0.52
N TYR A 30 -28.27 8.52 -1.00
CA TYR A 30 -29.44 9.32 -1.34
C TYR A 30 -30.22 8.72 -2.52
N LEU A 31 -29.53 8.25 -3.56
CA LEU A 31 -30.17 7.73 -4.77
C LEU A 31 -30.71 6.31 -4.60
N LEU A 32 -30.05 5.47 -3.84
CA LEU A 32 -30.35 4.04 -3.72
C LEU A 32 -30.76 3.60 -2.32
N GLY A 33 -30.47 4.38 -1.29
CA GLY A 33 -30.79 4.07 0.11
C GLY A 33 -32.27 4.23 0.45
N HIS A 34 -32.97 5.12 -0.25
CA HIS A 34 -34.43 5.28 -0.13
C HIS A 34 -35.15 4.34 -1.08
N LYS A 35 -35.07 3.05 -0.81
CA LYS A 35 -36.08 2.10 -1.26
C LYS A 35 -37.32 2.20 -0.37
N GLU A 36 -37.86 3.38 -0.15
CA GLU A 36 -39.24 3.46 0.22
C GLU A 36 -40.07 3.00 -0.99
N LYS A 37 -40.98 2.09 -0.73
CA LYS A 37 -42.04 1.63 -1.63
C LYS A 37 -42.43 2.74 -2.59
N ILE A 38 -41.87 2.74 -3.79
CA ILE A 38 -42.55 3.33 -4.90
C ILE A 38 -43.74 2.39 -5.13
N GLU A 39 -44.77 2.54 -4.31
CA GLU A 39 -46.08 2.18 -4.71
C GLU A 39 -46.26 2.82 -6.08
N SER A 40 -46.63 2.01 -7.02
CA SER A 40 -46.90 2.35 -8.42
C SER A 40 -48.04 3.35 -8.54
N THR A 41 -47.94 4.49 -7.94
CA THR A 41 -48.70 5.66 -8.27
C THR A 41 -48.00 6.30 -9.46
N LEU A 42 -48.57 6.11 -10.62
CA LEU A 42 -48.29 6.82 -11.85
C LEU A 42 -48.18 8.32 -11.51
N SER A 43 -46.99 8.79 -11.20
CA SER A 43 -46.72 10.20 -10.97
C SER A 43 -46.84 10.90 -12.32
N LEU A 44 -47.99 11.55 -12.54
CA LEU A 44 -48.26 12.37 -13.70
C LEU A 44 -47.29 13.58 -13.83
N PHE A 45 -46.53 13.87 -12.77
CA PHE A 45 -45.60 15.00 -12.73
C PHE A 45 -44.18 14.49 -12.55
N LYS A 46 -43.30 14.81 -13.48
CA LYS A 46 -41.85 14.64 -13.30
C LYS A 46 -41.38 15.55 -12.16
N SER A 47 -41.17 15.01 -10.98
CA SER A 47 -40.52 15.78 -9.91
C SER A 47 -39.11 16.16 -10.38
N SER A 48 -38.79 17.45 -10.38
CA SER A 48 -37.45 17.92 -10.66
C SER A 48 -36.50 17.28 -9.63
N LYS A 49 -35.41 16.66 -10.09
CA LYS A 49 -34.39 16.12 -9.21
C LYS A 49 -33.88 17.27 -8.31
N LYS A 50 -34.16 17.21 -7.00
CA LYS A 50 -33.61 18.17 -6.05
C LYS A 50 -32.09 18.01 -6.07
N SER A 51 -31.37 19.01 -6.52
CA SER A 51 -29.91 19.04 -6.35
C SER A 51 -29.60 19.28 -4.88
N LEU A 52 -29.03 18.29 -4.24
CA LEU A 52 -28.49 18.46 -2.87
C LEU A 52 -27.16 19.19 -2.96
N LYS A 53 -27.09 20.38 -2.32
CA LYS A 53 -25.82 21.04 -2.05
C LYS A 53 -25.27 20.38 -0.78
N LEU A 54 -24.34 19.45 -0.94
CA LEU A 54 -23.61 18.88 0.18
C LEU A 54 -22.57 19.88 0.68
N PRO A 55 -22.28 19.93 2.00
CA PRO A 55 -21.15 20.64 2.49
C PRO A 55 -19.86 20.05 1.91
N GLU A 56 -18.78 20.82 1.89
CA GLU A 56 -17.48 20.33 1.46
C GLU A 56 -17.01 19.25 2.45
N LEU A 57 -16.97 18.00 1.95
CA LEU A 57 -16.56 16.85 2.74
C LEU A 57 -15.08 16.59 2.49
N ILE A 58 -14.27 16.89 3.52
CA ILE A 58 -12.82 16.65 3.47
C ILE A 58 -12.56 15.15 3.34
N SER A 59 -11.82 14.73 2.32
CA SER A 59 -11.33 13.37 2.18
C SER A 59 -9.91 13.27 2.76
N SER A 60 -9.60 12.13 3.38
CA SER A 60 -8.26 11.84 3.87
C SER A 60 -7.60 10.80 2.95
N GLU A 61 -6.43 11.15 2.38
CA GLU A 61 -5.65 10.21 1.56
C GLU A 61 -5.26 8.94 2.32
N ILE A 62 -5.12 9.03 3.65
CA ILE A 62 -4.81 7.89 4.50
C ILE A 62 -6.03 6.97 4.63
N GLU A 63 -7.23 7.52 4.83
CA GLU A 63 -8.48 6.74 4.83
C GLU A 63 -8.68 6.01 3.49
N ASP A 64 -8.43 6.72 2.39
CA ASP A 64 -8.54 6.15 1.05
C ASP A 64 -7.55 4.99 0.84
N ALA A 65 -6.31 5.13 1.31
CA ALA A 65 -5.32 4.07 1.25
C ALA A 65 -5.71 2.85 2.11
N TYR A 66 -6.33 3.07 3.27
CA TYR A 66 -6.84 1.97 4.11
C TYR A 66 -8.05 1.26 3.49
N ASP A 67 -8.96 1.98 2.85
CA ASP A 67 -10.04 1.36 2.07
C ASP A 67 -9.50 0.46 0.96
N GLN A 68 -8.45 0.91 0.25
CA GLN A 68 -7.80 0.12 -0.79
C GLN A 68 -7.10 -1.12 -0.24
N LEU A 69 -6.40 -0.98 0.91
CA LEU A 69 -5.77 -2.12 1.59
C LEU A 69 -6.80 -3.18 2.01
N GLU A 70 -7.96 -2.75 2.49
CA GLU A 70 -9.05 -3.65 2.89
C GLU A 70 -9.63 -4.40 1.68
N LEU A 71 -9.80 -3.71 0.53
CA LEU A 71 -10.41 -4.28 -0.67
C LEU A 71 -9.43 -5.12 -1.51
N PHE A 72 -8.21 -4.64 -1.69
CA PHE A 72 -7.24 -5.20 -2.64
C PHE A 72 -6.04 -5.88 -1.98
N GLY A 73 -5.83 -5.64 -0.68
CA GLY A 73 -4.63 -6.06 0.02
C GLY A 73 -3.42 -5.15 -0.21
N PHE A 74 -3.54 -4.13 -1.06
CA PHE A 74 -2.51 -3.13 -1.35
C PHE A 74 -3.13 -1.76 -1.65
N SER A 75 -2.35 -0.68 -1.47
CA SER A 75 -2.77 0.67 -1.85
C SER A 75 -2.44 0.94 -3.31
N LEU A 76 -3.36 1.58 -4.04
CA LEU A 76 -3.15 2.04 -5.43
C LEU A 76 -2.22 3.27 -5.49
N GLY A 77 -2.09 3.99 -4.38
CA GLY A 77 -1.14 5.08 -4.24
C GLY A 77 0.26 4.58 -3.90
N HIS A 78 1.18 5.54 -3.70
CA HIS A 78 2.56 5.21 -3.33
C HIS A 78 2.60 4.53 -1.95
N PRO A 79 3.15 3.30 -1.81
CA PRO A 79 3.06 2.51 -0.58
C PRO A 79 3.75 3.19 0.63
N PHE A 80 4.72 4.05 0.39
CA PHE A 80 5.44 4.79 1.43
C PHE A 80 4.58 5.82 2.17
N ARG A 81 3.44 6.24 1.61
CA ARG A 81 2.54 7.22 2.26
C ARG A 81 1.96 6.75 3.59
N LEU A 82 1.85 5.43 3.78
CA LEU A 82 1.31 4.84 5.00
C LEU A 82 2.34 4.70 6.12
N PHE A 83 3.56 5.21 5.94
CA PHE A 83 4.65 5.04 6.89
C PHE A 83 5.41 6.37 7.04
N THR A 84 5.87 6.68 8.24
CA THR A 84 6.62 7.92 8.53
C THR A 84 8.02 7.68 9.07
N GLU A 85 8.27 6.54 9.72
CA GLU A 85 9.55 6.26 10.39
C GLU A 85 10.76 6.17 9.46
N TRP A 86 10.52 6.03 8.14
CA TRP A 86 11.58 6.02 7.14
C TRP A 86 12.04 7.43 6.74
N GLN A 87 11.21 8.46 7.03
CA GLN A 87 11.53 9.84 6.67
C GLN A 87 12.75 10.33 7.46
N GLY A 88 13.67 10.99 6.78
CA GLY A 88 14.92 11.48 7.38
C GLY A 88 15.97 10.39 7.62
N GLN A 89 15.71 9.14 7.26
CA GLN A 89 16.69 8.06 7.30
C GLN A 89 17.56 8.08 6.02
N GLU A 90 18.86 7.83 6.19
CA GLU A 90 19.75 7.70 5.05
C GLU A 90 19.43 6.42 4.26
N SER A 91 19.43 6.54 2.95
CA SER A 91 19.22 5.41 2.03
C SER A 91 20.09 5.57 0.80
N VAL A 92 20.87 4.55 0.48
CA VAL A 92 21.66 4.51 -0.75
C VAL A 92 20.78 4.07 -1.90
N SER A 93 20.66 4.90 -2.94
CA SER A 93 19.87 4.54 -4.13
C SER A 93 20.48 3.35 -4.86
N ILE A 94 19.61 2.50 -5.41
CA ILE A 94 20.00 1.32 -6.20
C ILE A 94 20.92 1.71 -7.37
N LYS A 95 20.70 2.86 -7.97
CA LYS A 95 21.49 3.39 -9.10
C LYS A 95 22.97 3.58 -8.73
N ASP A 96 23.26 3.75 -7.46
CA ASP A 96 24.62 3.94 -6.96
C ASP A 96 25.29 2.67 -6.43
N TRP A 97 24.59 1.53 -6.42
CA TRP A 97 25.12 0.29 -5.83
C TRP A 97 26.43 -0.19 -6.45
N SER A 98 26.66 0.09 -7.71
CA SER A 98 27.94 -0.22 -8.36
C SER A 98 29.16 0.39 -7.65
N LYS A 99 28.96 1.56 -7.00
CA LYS A 99 30.00 2.27 -6.25
C LYS A 99 30.25 1.65 -4.85
N TYR A 100 29.25 0.88 -4.37
CA TYR A 100 29.25 0.30 -3.00
C TYR A 100 29.45 -1.22 -3.00
N LEU A 101 29.95 -1.79 -4.09
CA LEU A 101 30.18 -3.24 -4.17
C LEU A 101 31.06 -3.73 -3.01
N ASN A 102 30.61 -4.77 -2.30
CA ASN A 102 31.20 -5.34 -1.08
C ASN A 102 31.24 -4.37 0.13
N ASN A 103 30.60 -3.23 0.07
CA ASN A 103 30.47 -2.30 1.19
C ASN A 103 29.14 -2.42 1.91
N HIS A 104 29.15 -2.04 3.18
CA HIS A 104 27.94 -1.92 3.99
C HIS A 104 27.13 -0.70 3.58
N ILE A 105 25.86 -0.90 3.33
CA ILE A 105 24.93 0.19 3.04
C ILE A 105 23.64 0.03 3.84
N GLN A 106 22.89 1.12 3.94
CA GLN A 106 21.50 1.13 4.38
C GLN A 106 20.60 1.47 3.20
N VAL A 107 19.53 0.70 3.05
CA VAL A 107 18.52 0.88 2.00
C VAL A 107 17.14 0.81 2.61
N ILE A 108 16.22 1.60 2.09
CA ILE A 108 14.81 1.60 2.50
C ILE A 108 13.97 1.06 1.37
N GLY A 109 13.15 0.07 1.67
CA GLY A 109 12.31 -0.54 0.64
C GLY A 109 10.98 -1.04 1.17
N TYR A 110 9.97 -0.99 0.31
CA TYR A 110 8.68 -1.64 0.50
C TYR A 110 8.74 -3.07 0.00
N VAL A 111 8.27 -4.02 0.80
CA VAL A 111 8.23 -5.44 0.42
C VAL A 111 7.26 -5.67 -0.72
N VAL A 112 7.75 -6.14 -1.85
CA VAL A 112 6.93 -6.59 -2.98
C VAL A 112 6.63 -8.09 -2.86
N THR A 113 7.66 -8.89 -2.63
CA THR A 113 7.50 -10.33 -2.44
C THR A 113 8.61 -10.91 -1.57
N ILE A 114 8.30 -11.99 -0.87
CA ILE A 114 9.24 -12.77 -0.06
C ILE A 114 9.07 -14.24 -0.37
N LYS A 115 10.18 -14.89 -0.69
CA LYS A 115 10.26 -16.34 -0.89
C LYS A 115 11.08 -16.98 0.22
N ASN A 116 10.46 -17.89 0.95
CA ASN A 116 11.14 -18.69 1.97
C ASN A 116 11.71 -19.98 1.35
N ASN A 117 12.96 -20.23 1.60
CA ASN A 117 13.64 -21.45 1.19
C ASN A 117 14.28 -22.15 2.40
N ILE A 118 14.39 -23.46 2.31
CA ILE A 118 15.11 -24.27 3.31
C ILE A 118 16.40 -24.75 2.67
N THR A 119 17.53 -24.45 3.31
CA THR A 119 18.85 -24.92 2.87
C THR A 119 19.00 -26.43 3.03
N LYS A 120 20.04 -27.03 2.43
CA LYS A 120 20.38 -28.46 2.60
C LYS A 120 20.58 -28.84 4.08
N HIS A 121 20.95 -27.89 4.92
CA HIS A 121 21.13 -28.08 6.36
C HIS A 121 19.85 -27.79 7.18
N ARG A 122 18.67 -27.76 6.53
CA ARG A 122 17.36 -27.47 7.15
C ARG A 122 17.29 -26.11 7.84
N GLN A 123 18.09 -25.14 7.40
CA GLN A 123 18.06 -23.78 7.91
C GLN A 123 17.20 -22.91 6.98
N GLN A 124 16.47 -21.98 7.58
CA GLN A 124 15.61 -21.08 6.83
C GLN A 124 16.42 -19.95 6.19
N MET A 125 16.15 -19.67 4.94
CA MET A 125 16.71 -18.57 4.16
C MET A 125 15.58 -17.86 3.45
N GLN A 126 15.67 -16.53 3.33
CA GLN A 126 14.68 -15.73 2.61
C GLN A 126 15.31 -15.00 1.44
N PHE A 127 14.57 -14.92 0.34
CA PHE A 127 14.83 -14.04 -0.78
C PHE A 127 13.70 -13.02 -0.84
N GLY A 128 14.03 -11.75 -0.92
CA GLY A 128 13.05 -10.67 -0.98
C GLY A 128 13.26 -9.78 -2.18
N THR A 129 12.18 -9.36 -2.82
CA THR A 129 12.18 -8.25 -3.76
C THR A 129 11.50 -7.08 -3.10
N PHE A 130 12.17 -5.94 -3.10
CA PHE A 130 11.71 -4.69 -2.52
C PHE A 130 11.63 -3.60 -3.56
N GLN A 131 10.79 -2.62 -3.31
CA GLN A 131 10.67 -1.41 -4.11
C GLN A 131 11.24 -0.22 -3.34
N GLU A 132 12.18 0.50 -3.94
CA GLU A 132 12.67 1.78 -3.44
C GLU A 132 11.60 2.88 -3.59
N PHE A 133 11.77 4.00 -2.90
CA PHE A 133 10.86 5.15 -3.03
C PHE A 133 10.77 5.68 -4.47
N SER A 134 11.84 5.58 -5.26
CA SER A 134 11.85 5.94 -6.69
C SER A 134 10.97 5.05 -7.58
N GLY A 135 10.52 3.89 -7.07
CA GLY A 135 9.81 2.87 -7.83
C GLY A 135 10.71 1.74 -8.36
N ASP A 136 12.04 1.90 -8.30
CA ASP A 136 12.99 0.89 -8.74
C ASP A 136 12.94 -0.35 -7.81
N LEU A 137 13.17 -1.53 -8.37
CA LEU A 137 13.14 -2.80 -7.64
C LEU A 137 14.54 -3.29 -7.33
N PHE A 138 14.72 -3.92 -6.17
CA PHE A 138 15.96 -4.56 -5.78
C PHE A 138 15.73 -5.87 -5.05
N ASP A 139 16.69 -6.78 -5.20
CA ASP A 139 16.64 -8.08 -4.56
C ASP A 139 17.52 -8.14 -3.33
N THR A 140 17.07 -8.94 -2.36
CA THR A 140 17.73 -9.15 -1.09
C THR A 140 17.88 -10.63 -0.79
N VAL A 141 18.96 -10.96 -0.11
CA VAL A 141 19.24 -12.31 0.40
C VAL A 141 19.39 -12.24 1.91
N HIS A 142 18.59 -13.02 2.61
CA HIS A 142 18.63 -13.15 4.07
C HIS A 142 19.12 -14.57 4.42
N PHE A 143 20.38 -14.68 4.81
CA PHE A 143 20.97 -15.94 5.23
C PHE A 143 20.39 -16.44 6.55
N PRO A 144 20.56 -17.73 6.91
CA PRO A 144 19.94 -18.32 8.09
C PRO A 144 20.23 -17.62 9.40
N MET A 145 21.46 -17.12 9.59
CA MET A 145 21.83 -16.36 10.79
C MET A 145 21.05 -15.06 10.91
N THR A 146 20.75 -14.41 9.81
CA THR A 146 19.99 -13.16 9.74
C THR A 146 18.50 -13.45 9.77
N SER A 147 18.03 -14.46 9.01
CA SER A 147 16.62 -14.77 8.92
C SER A 147 16.03 -15.21 10.25
N ASN A 148 16.78 -15.87 11.14
CA ASN A 148 16.30 -16.25 12.47
C ASN A 148 15.99 -15.06 13.38
N LYS A 149 16.67 -13.93 13.18
CA LYS A 149 16.50 -12.71 14.01
C LYS A 149 15.57 -11.68 13.37
N ASN A 150 15.56 -11.61 12.03
CA ASN A 150 14.94 -10.53 11.27
C ASN A 150 14.08 -11.10 10.11
N ILE A 151 13.19 -12.05 10.43
CA ILE A 151 12.29 -12.64 9.42
C ILE A 151 11.31 -11.58 8.91
N ILE A 152 11.32 -11.33 7.62
CA ILE A 152 10.31 -10.52 6.95
C ILE A 152 9.00 -11.32 6.88
N ARG A 153 7.97 -10.88 7.60
CA ARG A 153 6.69 -11.61 7.71
C ARG A 153 5.50 -10.83 7.19
N ARG A 154 5.61 -9.51 7.10
CA ARG A 154 4.49 -8.62 6.77
C ARG A 154 4.84 -7.71 5.61
N ASN A 155 3.84 -7.36 4.83
CA ASN A 155 3.99 -6.28 3.86
C ASN A 155 4.19 -4.97 4.60
N GLY A 156 5.16 -4.17 4.16
CA GLY A 156 5.49 -2.90 4.79
C GLY A 156 6.82 -2.37 4.32
N ILE A 157 7.22 -1.26 4.92
CA ILE A 157 8.51 -0.66 4.68
C ILE A 157 9.52 -1.20 5.69
N TYR A 158 10.70 -1.47 5.20
CA TYR A 158 11.84 -1.94 5.99
C TYR A 158 13.06 -1.07 5.74
N ILE A 159 13.78 -0.76 6.81
CA ILE A 159 15.13 -0.23 6.78
C ILE A 159 16.06 -1.43 6.82
N LEU A 160 16.76 -1.67 5.73
CA LEU A 160 17.64 -2.82 5.54
C LEU A 160 19.08 -2.37 5.61
N LYS A 161 19.89 -3.04 6.43
CA LYS A 161 21.33 -2.87 6.44
C LYS A 161 22.00 -4.15 5.95
N GLY A 162 22.94 -4.02 5.03
CA GLY A 162 23.56 -5.17 4.43
C GLY A 162 24.76 -4.81 3.57
N ILE A 163 25.28 -5.80 2.85
CA ILE A 163 26.42 -5.68 1.96
C ILE A 163 25.91 -5.83 0.52
N VAL A 164 26.31 -4.90 -0.34
CA VAL A 164 26.01 -5.03 -1.77
C VAL A 164 26.85 -6.14 -2.36
N LYS A 165 26.21 -7.09 -2.99
CA LYS A 165 26.84 -8.18 -3.75
C LYS A 165 26.43 -8.11 -5.21
N SER A 166 27.26 -8.69 -6.08
CA SER A 166 26.94 -8.87 -7.48
C SER A 166 26.99 -10.35 -7.84
N ASP A 167 25.94 -10.83 -8.44
CA ASP A 167 25.84 -12.18 -8.97
C ASP A 167 25.37 -12.13 -10.43
N LEU A 168 26.12 -12.72 -11.35
CA LEU A 168 25.84 -12.74 -12.79
C LEU A 168 25.54 -11.34 -13.39
N GLY A 169 26.18 -10.28 -12.84
CA GLY A 169 25.99 -8.91 -13.30
C GLY A 169 24.79 -8.16 -12.68
N CYS A 170 24.00 -8.83 -11.84
CA CYS A 170 22.93 -8.23 -11.08
C CYS A 170 23.38 -7.90 -9.65
N PHE A 171 22.98 -6.73 -9.14
CA PHE A 171 23.25 -6.37 -7.75
C PHE A 171 22.15 -6.89 -6.84
N ASN A 172 22.54 -7.38 -5.66
CA ASN A 172 21.64 -7.76 -4.59
C ASN A 172 22.18 -7.27 -3.24
N LEU A 173 21.32 -7.19 -2.24
CA LEU A 173 21.69 -6.84 -0.88
C LEU A 173 21.72 -8.11 0.00
N GLU A 174 22.89 -8.47 0.47
CA GLU A 174 23.04 -9.48 1.53
C GLU A 174 22.70 -8.83 2.87
N VAL A 175 21.49 -9.11 3.38
CA VAL A 175 20.93 -8.41 4.55
C VAL A 175 21.55 -8.92 5.83
N ILE A 176 22.05 -8.02 6.67
CA ILE A 176 22.57 -8.28 8.01
C ILE A 176 21.50 -7.97 9.05
N SER A 177 20.76 -6.89 8.88
CA SER A 177 19.65 -6.53 9.76
C SER A 177 18.51 -5.87 8.99
N ALA A 178 17.28 -6.12 9.44
CA ALA A 178 16.06 -5.55 8.89
C ALA A 178 15.20 -5.00 10.03
N TYR A 179 14.78 -3.76 9.90
CA TYR A 179 13.88 -3.09 10.83
C TYR A 179 12.59 -2.73 10.09
N SER A 180 11.45 -3.17 10.61
CA SER A 180 10.14 -2.85 10.03
C SER A 180 9.66 -1.50 10.55
N CYS A 181 9.32 -0.58 9.64
CA CYS A 181 8.68 0.67 10.00
C CYS A 181 7.22 0.44 10.42
N ALA A 182 6.77 1.16 11.45
CA ALA A 182 5.39 1.13 11.86
C ALA A 182 4.51 1.82 10.82
N ARG A 183 3.33 1.23 10.55
CA ARG A 183 2.32 1.85 9.72
C ARG A 183 1.60 2.94 10.51
N LEU A 184 1.24 4.03 9.85
CA LEU A 184 0.36 5.04 10.42
C LEU A 184 -0.94 4.39 10.92
N PRO A 185 -1.50 4.82 12.05
CA PRO A 185 -2.77 4.30 12.53
C PRO A 185 -3.89 4.60 11.53
N ASP A 186 -4.87 3.70 11.47
CA ASP A 186 -6.04 3.89 10.63
C ASP A 186 -6.95 4.97 11.25
N PRO A 187 -7.14 6.11 10.58
CA PRO A 187 -7.90 7.23 11.14
C PRO A 187 -9.41 6.93 11.25
N ARG A 188 -9.90 5.86 10.63
CA ARG A 188 -11.32 5.48 10.68
C ARG A 188 -11.74 4.90 12.04
N TYR A 189 -10.77 4.54 12.89
CA TYR A 189 -10.99 3.92 14.20
C TYR A 189 -10.50 4.79 15.38
N ASN A 190 -10.14 6.04 15.13
CA ASN A 190 -9.75 7.01 16.16
C ASN A 190 -10.91 7.91 16.55
#